data_44d5e8c0a79cfb87be1a7f4046017d28
#
_entry.id   44d5e8c0a79cfb87be1a7f4046017d28
#
_cell.length_a   1.000
_cell.length_b   1.000
_cell.length_c   1.000
_cell.angle_alpha   90.00
_cell.angle_beta   90.00
_cell.angle_gamma   90.00
#
_symmetry.space_group_name_H-M   'P 1'
#
loop_
_entity.id
_entity.type
_entity.pdbx_description
1 polymer ?
#
loop_
_entity_poly.entity_id
_entity_poly.type
_entity_poly.pdbx_seq_one_letter_code
_entity_poly.pdbx_strand_id
1 'polypeptide(L)'
;MARTGSELPKVCIIGAGCSGITAAKALHEHQFDFDCYEKSDRVGGNWVFGNKNGMSSAYRRLFINTSRERMQYSDFPMPKHYPVFPHHSQIAEYFDAYVDHFGFRSRIRFETGVKWAERRDDGVWVITLDNGQVEHYDALIVANGHHWDPRYPEPPFPGEFDGLTLHSHYYVDNDIFRDKNVVILGMGNSAMDIACEASEVAKRTYLAARRGAYIIPKYIFGKPLDQIVTTAKIPWPVRQRLFEWTLRLAVGRMEDYGLPKPDHRFGEAHPTISGRILDRLTHGVITPKPNIAELLGNQVRFADGSVEDVDVIVYCTGYKVTFPFFDENFISAPDNDLPLFRRVFKPDIPNVFFIGLLQPLGAIMPLAEAQGQWVASYLKGEYALPPREEMERDMERERARMFARYVKSKRHTMQVDFDDYLADLKRERRKGEARARRQGYTLPIPRQVP
;
A
#
# COMPACT_ATOMS: atom_id res chain seq x y z
N MET A 1 -16.03 -7.00 33.66
CA MET A 1 -14.84 -6.65 34.44
C MET A 1 -13.75 -6.21 33.48
N ALA A 2 -13.05 -5.12 33.75
CA ALA A 2 -11.89 -4.71 32.96
C ALA A 2 -10.76 -5.71 33.25
N ARG A 3 -10.22 -6.36 32.20
CA ARG A 3 -9.10 -7.28 32.31
C ARG A 3 -7.81 -6.49 32.47
N THR A 4 -6.89 -6.97 33.30
CA THR A 4 -5.58 -6.37 33.46
C THR A 4 -4.61 -6.79 32.35
N GLY A 5 -3.57 -6.02 32.09
CA GLY A 5 -2.58 -6.33 31.05
C GLY A 5 -1.89 -7.68 31.24
N SER A 6 -1.81 -8.21 32.47
CA SER A 6 -1.25 -9.53 32.79
C SER A 6 -2.11 -10.71 32.34
N GLU A 7 -3.39 -10.49 32.04
CA GLU A 7 -4.31 -11.51 31.55
C GLU A 7 -4.42 -11.53 30.02
N LEU A 8 -4.03 -10.42 29.37
CA LEU A 8 -4.08 -10.27 27.93
C LEU A 8 -2.85 -10.89 27.25
N PRO A 9 -2.97 -11.40 26.01
CA PRO A 9 -1.84 -11.96 25.28
C PRO A 9 -0.72 -10.92 25.06
N LYS A 10 0.53 -11.39 25.10
CA LYS A 10 1.70 -10.57 24.71
C LYS A 10 1.80 -10.56 23.19
N VAL A 11 2.00 -9.38 22.61
CA VAL A 11 1.88 -9.19 21.13
C VAL A 11 3.19 -8.68 20.54
N CYS A 12 3.64 -9.29 19.45
CA CYS A 12 4.69 -8.74 18.59
C CYS A 12 4.07 -7.96 17.43
N ILE A 13 4.64 -6.79 17.11
CA ILE A 13 4.32 -6.03 15.89
C ILE A 13 5.58 -5.94 15.03
N ILE A 14 5.49 -6.31 13.75
CA ILE A 14 6.57 -6.17 12.77
C ILE A 14 6.34 -4.92 11.91
N GLY A 15 7.17 -3.90 12.12
CA GLY A 15 7.18 -2.63 11.39
C GLY A 15 6.44 -1.50 12.09
N ALA A 16 7.05 -0.29 12.10
CA ALA A 16 6.50 0.94 12.65
C ALA A 16 6.19 1.98 11.55
N GLY A 17 5.72 1.54 10.39
CA GLY A 17 5.10 2.37 9.36
C GLY A 17 3.68 2.77 9.75
N CYS A 18 2.95 3.41 8.82
CA CYS A 18 1.58 3.90 9.06
C CYS A 18 0.61 2.85 9.65
N SER A 19 0.83 1.58 9.36
CA SER A 19 -0.01 0.47 9.85
C SER A 19 0.41 -0.03 11.22
N GLY A 20 1.73 -0.15 11.46
CA GLY A 20 2.25 -0.63 12.73
C GLY A 20 2.01 0.32 13.88
N ILE A 21 2.16 1.64 13.66
CA ILE A 21 1.91 2.64 14.71
C ILE A 21 0.44 2.70 15.13
N THR A 22 -0.52 2.43 14.23
CA THR A 22 -1.95 2.35 14.59
C THR A 22 -2.28 1.09 15.38
N ALA A 23 -1.63 -0.03 15.05
CA ALA A 23 -1.73 -1.25 15.85
C ALA A 23 -1.13 -1.05 17.25
N ALA A 24 0.07 -0.45 17.32
CA ALA A 24 0.74 -0.15 18.59
C ALA A 24 -0.11 0.77 19.46
N LYS A 25 -0.70 1.84 18.90
CA LYS A 25 -1.62 2.71 19.62
C LYS A 25 -2.81 1.94 20.17
N ALA A 26 -3.49 1.14 19.33
CA ALA A 26 -4.65 0.36 19.74
C ALA A 26 -4.33 -0.61 20.89
N LEU A 27 -3.17 -1.27 20.84
CA LEU A 27 -2.70 -2.15 21.93
C LEU A 27 -2.35 -1.36 23.18
N HIS A 28 -1.69 -0.20 23.03
CA HIS A 28 -1.33 0.67 24.14
C HIS A 28 -2.55 1.19 24.92
N GLU A 29 -3.56 1.69 24.21
CA GLU A 29 -4.82 2.18 24.80
C GLU A 29 -5.59 1.09 25.57
N HIS A 30 -5.46 -0.16 25.12
CA HIS A 30 -6.06 -1.32 25.76
C HIS A 30 -5.13 -2.02 26.77
N GLN A 31 -3.97 -1.43 27.10
CA GLN A 31 -3.02 -1.90 28.10
C GLN A 31 -2.45 -3.30 27.82
N PHE A 32 -2.28 -3.67 26.54
CA PHE A 32 -1.56 -4.88 26.17
C PHE A 32 -0.07 -4.75 26.48
N ASP A 33 0.55 -5.88 26.78
CA ASP A 33 2.00 -6.02 26.74
C ASP A 33 2.39 -6.34 25.29
N PHE A 34 3.25 -5.48 24.70
CA PHE A 34 3.68 -5.66 23.32
C PHE A 34 5.04 -5.01 23.04
N ASP A 35 5.70 -5.52 22.03
CA ASP A 35 6.87 -4.92 21.41
C ASP A 35 6.60 -4.66 19.94
N CYS A 36 7.01 -3.48 19.45
CA CYS A 36 6.97 -3.15 18.03
C CYS A 36 8.41 -3.06 17.50
N TYR A 37 8.78 -3.95 16.58
CA TYR A 37 10.12 -3.97 16.00
C TYR A 37 10.16 -3.16 14.70
N GLU A 38 11.07 -2.19 14.64
CA GLU A 38 11.32 -1.37 13.47
C GLU A 38 12.79 -1.44 13.05
N LYS A 39 13.00 -1.80 11.80
CA LYS A 39 14.35 -1.93 11.22
C LYS A 39 15.04 -0.59 10.99
N SER A 40 14.28 0.51 10.92
CA SER A 40 14.76 1.88 10.80
C SER A 40 15.09 2.49 12.17
N ASP A 41 15.78 3.65 12.14
CA ASP A 41 16.04 4.49 13.30
C ASP A 41 14.85 5.38 13.70
N ARG A 42 13.73 5.30 12.96
CA ARG A 42 12.53 6.13 13.19
C ARG A 42 11.26 5.48 12.68
N VAL A 43 10.12 6.01 13.10
CA VAL A 43 8.81 5.63 12.56
C VAL A 43 8.59 6.21 11.16
N GLY A 44 7.67 5.61 10.40
CA GLY A 44 7.20 6.18 9.13
C GLY A 44 7.34 5.25 7.92
N GLY A 45 8.18 4.22 8.00
CA GLY A 45 8.31 3.19 6.95
C GLY A 45 8.59 3.79 5.58
N ASN A 46 7.69 3.57 4.64
CA ASN A 46 7.83 4.03 3.24
C ASN A 46 7.81 5.57 3.07
N TRP A 47 7.35 6.33 4.05
CA TRP A 47 7.30 7.81 3.97
C TRP A 47 8.59 8.50 4.43
N VAL A 48 9.54 7.73 4.93
CA VAL A 48 10.87 8.24 5.32
C VAL A 48 11.79 8.23 4.11
N PHE A 49 12.04 9.40 3.54
CA PHE A 49 13.00 9.55 2.44
C PHE A 49 14.42 9.20 2.91
N GLY A 50 15.13 8.42 2.09
CA GLY A 50 16.48 7.97 2.46
C GLY A 50 16.51 7.08 3.70
N ASN A 51 15.46 6.32 3.96
CA ASN A 51 15.37 5.41 5.10
C ASN A 51 16.55 4.43 5.11
N LYS A 52 17.28 4.40 6.23
CA LYS A 52 18.50 3.58 6.39
C LYS A 52 18.27 2.08 6.22
N ASN A 53 17.03 1.60 6.41
CA ASN A 53 16.68 0.21 6.20
C ASN A 53 16.59 -0.20 4.71
N GLY A 54 16.69 0.77 3.78
CA GLY A 54 16.63 0.55 2.33
C GLY A 54 15.25 0.15 1.79
N MET A 55 14.20 0.16 2.62
CA MET A 55 12.87 -0.33 2.25
C MET A 55 11.90 0.77 1.81
N SER A 56 12.30 2.04 1.89
CA SER A 56 11.47 3.16 1.44
C SER A 56 11.62 3.39 -0.06
N SER A 57 10.51 3.57 -0.74
CA SER A 57 10.44 3.99 -2.14
C SER A 57 10.11 5.50 -2.29
N ALA A 58 10.22 6.28 -1.21
CA ALA A 58 10.03 7.71 -1.27
C ALA A 58 11.18 8.39 -2.03
N TYR A 59 10.85 9.30 -2.92
CA TYR A 59 11.79 10.15 -3.64
C TYR A 59 11.65 11.61 -3.19
N ARG A 60 12.67 12.42 -3.45
CA ARG A 60 12.82 13.77 -2.90
C ARG A 60 11.60 14.68 -3.06
N ARG A 61 10.89 14.59 -4.17
CA ARG A 61 9.72 15.43 -4.47
C ARG A 61 8.38 14.71 -4.38
N LEU A 62 8.32 13.63 -3.58
CA LEU A 62 7.08 12.86 -3.40
C LEU A 62 6.05 13.65 -2.57
N PHE A 63 4.87 13.83 -3.14
CA PHE A 63 3.66 14.32 -2.46
C PHE A 63 2.60 13.23 -2.44
N ILE A 64 1.80 13.19 -1.39
CA ILE A 64 0.66 12.25 -1.37
C ILE A 64 -0.36 12.59 -2.46
N ASN A 65 -1.10 11.58 -2.90
CA ASN A 65 -2.12 11.70 -3.94
C ASN A 65 -3.56 11.74 -3.40
N THR A 66 -3.72 11.62 -2.08
CA THR A 66 -4.98 11.72 -1.35
C THR A 66 -4.94 12.99 -0.49
N SER A 67 -6.05 13.71 -0.38
CA SER A 67 -6.08 14.94 0.43
C SER A 67 -5.83 14.63 1.92
N ARG A 68 -5.19 15.57 2.65
CA ARG A 68 -4.88 15.41 4.08
C ARG A 68 -6.11 15.07 4.91
N GLU A 69 -7.26 15.66 4.58
CA GLU A 69 -8.53 15.45 5.27
C GLU A 69 -9.03 14.00 5.14
N ARG A 70 -8.72 13.35 4.03
CA ARG A 70 -9.07 11.93 3.79
C ARG A 70 -7.99 10.97 4.27
N MET A 71 -6.72 11.41 4.31
CA MET A 71 -5.58 10.57 4.66
C MET A 71 -5.33 10.51 6.18
N GLN A 72 -5.67 11.54 6.96
CA GLN A 72 -5.42 11.62 8.40
C GLN A 72 -6.08 10.50 9.20
N TYR A 73 -5.52 10.18 10.36
CA TYR A 73 -6.16 9.30 11.34
C TYR A 73 -7.40 9.96 11.93
N SER A 74 -8.35 9.14 12.40
CA SER A 74 -9.67 9.61 12.81
C SER A 74 -9.65 10.50 14.05
N ASP A 75 -8.69 10.29 14.94
CA ASP A 75 -8.53 10.97 16.22
C ASP A 75 -7.27 11.83 16.32
N PHE A 76 -6.50 11.94 15.25
CA PHE A 76 -5.32 12.77 15.16
C PHE A 76 -5.30 13.52 13.82
N PRO A 77 -5.94 14.68 13.73
CA PRO A 77 -6.01 15.44 12.47
C PRO A 77 -4.64 16.00 12.08
N MET A 78 -4.35 15.99 10.78
CA MET A 78 -3.14 16.63 10.25
C MET A 78 -3.16 18.15 10.51
N PRO A 79 -2.01 18.78 10.78
CA PRO A 79 -1.91 20.21 11.00
C PRO A 79 -2.54 21.04 9.86
N LYS A 80 -3.32 22.07 10.22
CA LYS A 80 -4.02 22.91 9.23
C LYS A 80 -3.10 23.67 8.28
N HIS A 81 -1.86 23.92 8.69
CA HIS A 81 -0.85 24.58 7.86
C HIS A 81 -0.22 23.67 6.81
N TYR A 82 -0.44 22.34 6.87
CA TYR A 82 -0.02 21.44 5.80
C TYR A 82 -0.82 21.73 4.53
N PRO A 83 -0.21 21.60 3.33
CA PRO A 83 -0.95 21.72 2.07
C PRO A 83 -2.02 20.63 1.98
N VAL A 84 -2.94 20.78 1.03
CA VAL A 84 -4.00 19.78 0.79
C VAL A 84 -3.42 18.41 0.45
N PHE A 85 -2.29 18.37 -0.26
CA PHE A 85 -1.52 17.17 -0.54
C PHE A 85 -0.12 17.33 0.07
N PRO A 86 0.10 16.89 1.33
CA PRO A 86 1.37 17.04 2.01
C PRO A 86 2.54 16.35 1.30
N HIS A 87 3.72 16.89 1.52
CA HIS A 87 4.99 16.29 1.13
C HIS A 87 5.32 15.08 2.04
N HIS A 88 6.11 14.13 1.55
CA HIS A 88 6.48 12.94 2.32
C HIS A 88 7.09 13.26 3.69
N SER A 89 7.90 14.33 3.80
CA SER A 89 8.51 14.73 5.08
C SER A 89 7.46 15.15 6.11
N GLN A 90 6.40 15.85 5.68
CA GLN A 90 5.29 16.23 6.55
C GLN A 90 4.49 15.00 7.01
N ILE A 91 4.40 13.97 6.17
CA ILE A 91 3.78 12.69 6.57
C ILE A 91 4.66 11.96 7.60
N ALA A 92 5.99 11.96 7.43
CA ALA A 92 6.92 11.40 8.40
C ALA A 92 6.85 12.14 9.75
N GLU A 93 6.85 13.47 9.72
CA GLU A 93 6.65 14.33 10.92
C GLU A 93 5.30 14.06 11.60
N TYR A 94 4.24 13.88 10.84
CA TYR A 94 2.92 13.54 11.35
C TYR A 94 2.89 12.21 12.10
N PHE A 95 3.62 11.19 11.61
CA PHE A 95 3.74 9.90 12.32
C PHE A 95 4.57 10.00 13.59
N ASP A 96 5.66 10.76 13.59
CA ASP A 96 6.44 11.02 14.81
C ASP A 96 5.58 11.72 15.86
N ALA A 97 4.84 12.76 15.44
CA ALA A 97 3.93 13.48 16.33
C ALA A 97 2.78 12.58 16.87
N TYR A 98 2.28 11.66 16.04
CA TYR A 98 1.26 10.68 16.46
C TYR A 98 1.78 9.75 17.57
N VAL A 99 2.96 9.19 17.38
CA VAL A 99 3.56 8.28 18.35
C VAL A 99 3.84 8.98 19.69
N ASP A 100 4.32 10.23 19.64
CA ASP A 100 4.60 11.03 20.84
C ASP A 100 3.31 11.47 21.54
N HIS A 101 2.30 11.89 20.78
CA HIS A 101 1.02 12.31 21.33
C HIS A 101 0.33 11.20 22.14
N PHE A 102 0.35 9.97 21.63
CA PHE A 102 -0.26 8.83 22.31
C PHE A 102 0.68 8.10 23.29
N GLY A 103 1.95 8.50 23.38
CA GLY A 103 2.88 8.11 24.43
C GLY A 103 3.41 6.66 24.38
N PHE A 104 3.40 6.00 23.24
CA PHE A 104 3.85 4.60 23.11
C PHE A 104 5.22 4.42 22.45
N ARG A 105 6.01 5.49 22.24
CA ARG A 105 7.34 5.42 21.61
C ARG A 105 8.28 4.43 22.29
N SER A 106 8.23 4.31 23.60
CA SER A 106 9.06 3.37 24.38
C SER A 106 8.76 1.89 24.09
N ARG A 107 7.65 1.59 23.42
CA ARG A 107 7.29 0.25 22.98
C ARG A 107 7.82 -0.08 21.59
N ILE A 108 8.44 0.88 20.90
CA ILE A 108 9.04 0.68 19.58
C ILE A 108 10.54 0.45 19.76
N ARG A 109 11.02 -0.69 19.31
CA ARG A 109 12.44 -1.04 19.29
C ARG A 109 13.00 -0.75 17.91
N PHE A 110 13.66 0.39 17.79
CA PHE A 110 14.29 0.84 16.56
C PHE A 110 15.58 0.07 16.26
N GLU A 111 16.05 0.16 15.00
CA GLU A 111 17.25 -0.48 14.50
C GLU A 111 17.29 -1.99 14.84
N THR A 112 16.09 -2.59 14.89
CA THR A 112 15.90 -3.98 15.27
C THR A 112 14.92 -4.62 14.30
N GLY A 113 15.42 -5.47 13.41
CA GLY A 113 14.60 -6.19 12.43
C GLY A 113 14.21 -7.57 12.95
N VAL A 114 13.03 -8.04 12.53
CA VAL A 114 12.67 -9.45 12.69
C VAL A 114 13.32 -10.22 11.55
N LYS A 115 14.21 -11.14 11.88
CA LYS A 115 14.90 -12.03 10.94
C LYS A 115 14.07 -13.26 10.61
N TRP A 116 13.43 -13.85 11.63
CA TRP A 116 12.63 -15.06 11.49
C TRP A 116 11.47 -15.09 12.50
N ALA A 117 10.33 -15.55 12.06
CA ALA A 117 9.14 -15.72 12.89
C ALA A 117 8.56 -17.12 12.67
N GLU A 118 8.56 -17.93 13.69
CA GLU A 118 8.10 -19.31 13.69
C GLU A 118 6.98 -19.48 14.71
N ARG A 119 5.95 -20.25 14.35
CA ARG A 119 4.86 -20.60 15.25
C ARG A 119 5.01 -22.03 15.71
N ARG A 120 5.14 -22.23 17.02
CA ARG A 120 5.21 -23.56 17.65
C ARG A 120 3.85 -24.27 17.64
N ASP A 121 3.85 -25.56 17.90
CA ASP A 121 2.62 -26.38 17.98
C ASP A 121 1.68 -25.93 19.11
N ASP A 122 2.22 -25.39 20.22
CA ASP A 122 1.44 -24.80 21.31
C ASP A 122 0.84 -23.42 20.97
N GLY A 123 1.14 -22.89 19.79
CA GLY A 123 0.64 -21.61 19.30
C GLY A 123 1.53 -20.41 19.63
N VAL A 124 2.58 -20.56 20.41
CA VAL A 124 3.52 -19.47 20.75
C VAL A 124 4.36 -19.10 19.52
N TRP A 125 4.49 -17.82 19.28
CA TRP A 125 5.40 -17.26 18.26
C TRP A 125 6.80 -17.10 18.84
N VAL A 126 7.77 -17.67 18.15
CA VAL A 126 9.21 -17.52 18.42
C VAL A 126 9.77 -16.53 17.40
N ILE A 127 10.21 -15.38 17.87
CA ILE A 127 10.70 -14.28 17.03
C ILE A 127 12.21 -14.17 17.20
N THR A 128 12.95 -14.45 16.14
CA THR A 128 14.39 -14.25 16.07
C THR A 128 14.69 -12.90 15.46
N LEU A 129 15.40 -12.04 16.19
CA LEU A 129 15.79 -10.72 15.74
C LEU A 129 17.11 -10.77 14.94
N ASP A 130 17.39 -9.71 14.20
CA ASP A 130 18.62 -9.59 13.38
C ASP A 130 19.92 -9.55 14.22
N ASN A 131 19.83 -9.12 15.48
CA ASN A 131 20.90 -9.17 16.47
C ASN A 131 21.09 -10.55 17.14
N GLY A 132 20.29 -11.56 16.77
CA GLY A 132 20.34 -12.92 17.30
C GLY A 132 19.53 -13.15 18.60
N GLN A 133 18.89 -12.15 19.16
CA GLN A 133 17.97 -12.34 20.28
C GLN A 133 16.74 -13.11 19.85
N VAL A 134 16.19 -13.91 20.78
CA VAL A 134 14.98 -14.69 20.58
C VAL A 134 13.95 -14.29 21.61
N GLU A 135 12.80 -13.90 21.16
CA GLU A 135 11.66 -13.43 21.98
C GLU A 135 10.41 -14.28 21.71
N HIS A 136 9.51 -14.34 22.69
CA HIS A 136 8.31 -15.16 22.62
C HIS A 136 7.05 -14.31 22.78
N TYR A 137 6.02 -14.62 21.97
CA TYR A 137 4.76 -13.88 21.94
C TYR A 137 3.57 -14.81 21.73
N ASP A 138 2.42 -14.42 22.28
CA ASP A 138 1.16 -15.15 22.10
C ASP A 138 0.50 -14.82 20.75
N ALA A 139 0.78 -13.62 20.21
CA ALA A 139 0.18 -13.15 18.96
C ALA A 139 1.18 -12.32 18.15
N LEU A 140 1.00 -12.30 16.82
CA LEU A 140 1.84 -11.59 15.87
C LEU A 140 1.00 -10.68 14.97
N ILE A 141 1.38 -9.41 14.89
CA ILE A 141 0.84 -8.43 13.95
C ILE A 141 1.90 -8.13 12.89
N VAL A 142 1.58 -8.41 11.62
CA VAL A 142 2.42 -8.15 10.46
C VAL A 142 2.01 -6.82 9.84
N ALA A 143 2.89 -5.81 9.94
CA ALA A 143 2.70 -4.47 9.41
C ALA A 143 3.94 -3.98 8.61
N ASN A 144 4.62 -4.94 7.95
CA ASN A 144 5.90 -4.73 7.24
C ASN A 144 5.79 -3.93 5.94
N GLY A 145 4.58 -3.56 5.51
CA GLY A 145 4.35 -2.88 4.22
C GLY A 145 4.53 -3.79 3.00
N HIS A 146 4.24 -3.27 1.82
CA HIS A 146 4.27 -4.03 0.57
C HIS A 146 4.81 -3.23 -0.65
N HIS A 147 5.50 -2.09 -0.42
CA HIS A 147 6.10 -1.28 -1.48
C HIS A 147 7.64 -1.20 -1.35
N TRP A 148 8.28 -2.34 -1.07
CA TRP A 148 9.73 -2.37 -0.80
C TRP A 148 10.48 -3.47 -1.56
N ASP A 149 9.79 -4.47 -2.16
CA ASP A 149 10.37 -5.53 -2.99
C ASP A 149 10.05 -5.26 -4.47
N PRO A 150 11.00 -4.73 -5.26
CA PRO A 150 10.78 -4.33 -6.66
C PRO A 150 10.38 -5.48 -7.56
N ARG A 151 9.37 -5.24 -8.41
CA ARG A 151 8.98 -6.18 -9.46
C ARG A 151 9.54 -5.74 -10.80
N TYR A 152 10.32 -6.58 -11.43
CA TYR A 152 10.78 -6.40 -12.80
C TYR A 152 9.89 -7.15 -13.81
N PRO A 153 9.96 -6.82 -15.12
CA PRO A 153 9.28 -7.58 -16.17
C PRO A 153 9.69 -9.06 -16.16
N GLU A 154 8.72 -9.95 -16.25
CA GLU A 154 8.90 -11.39 -16.38
C GLU A 154 8.04 -11.90 -17.56
N PRO A 155 8.68 -12.49 -18.59
CA PRO A 155 10.14 -12.61 -18.81
C PRO A 155 10.81 -11.22 -19.00
N PRO A 156 12.12 -11.11 -18.82
CA PRO A 156 12.87 -9.89 -19.14
C PRO A 156 12.77 -9.58 -20.64
N PHE A 157 12.97 -8.31 -21.01
CA PHE A 157 13.01 -7.94 -22.42
C PHE A 157 14.19 -8.63 -23.13
N PRO A 158 13.99 -9.10 -24.37
CA PRO A 158 15.07 -9.66 -25.19
C PRO A 158 16.20 -8.64 -25.40
N GLY A 159 17.44 -9.17 -25.57
CA GLY A 159 18.64 -8.37 -25.82
C GLY A 159 19.32 -7.84 -24.56
N GLU A 160 20.28 -6.95 -24.75
CA GLU A 160 21.07 -6.34 -23.67
C GLU A 160 21.00 -4.83 -23.75
N PHE A 161 21.14 -4.17 -22.62
CA PHE A 161 21.15 -2.71 -22.51
C PHE A 161 22.42 -2.26 -21.78
N ASP A 162 23.21 -1.41 -22.43
CA ASP A 162 24.50 -0.93 -21.91
C ASP A 162 24.36 0.31 -21.01
N GLY A 163 23.17 0.94 -21.00
CA GLY A 163 22.89 2.12 -20.20
C GLY A 163 22.51 1.81 -18.75
N LEU A 164 22.11 2.83 -18.02
CA LEU A 164 21.67 2.70 -16.64
C LEU A 164 20.25 2.12 -16.57
N THR A 165 20.06 1.06 -15.81
CA THR A 165 18.73 0.54 -15.44
C THR A 165 18.48 0.69 -13.96
N LEU A 166 17.32 1.17 -13.58
CA LEU A 166 16.88 1.20 -12.17
C LEU A 166 15.38 0.95 -12.05
N HIS A 167 14.97 0.44 -10.90
CA HIS A 167 13.55 0.42 -10.54
C HIS A 167 13.17 1.74 -9.85
N SER A 168 11.92 2.18 -9.98
CA SER A 168 11.41 3.39 -9.32
C SER A 168 11.61 3.40 -7.79
N HIS A 169 11.80 2.23 -7.18
CA HIS A 169 12.17 2.09 -5.77
C HIS A 169 13.49 2.78 -5.41
N TYR A 170 14.45 2.76 -6.34
CA TYR A 170 15.78 3.33 -6.14
C TYR A 170 15.93 4.76 -6.70
N TYR A 171 14.83 5.31 -7.22
CA TYR A 171 14.82 6.68 -7.70
C TYR A 171 14.85 7.67 -6.53
N VAL A 172 15.80 8.60 -6.57
CA VAL A 172 16.01 9.62 -5.54
C VAL A 172 15.53 10.99 -6.01
N ASP A 173 16.06 11.46 -7.15
CA ASP A 173 15.72 12.73 -7.78
C ASP A 173 16.11 12.73 -9.27
N ASN A 174 15.81 13.82 -9.98
CA ASN A 174 16.00 13.91 -11.42
C ASN A 174 17.42 14.26 -11.88
N ASP A 175 18.39 14.45 -10.99
CA ASP A 175 19.76 14.79 -11.39
C ASP A 175 20.41 13.68 -12.22
N ILE A 176 20.04 12.41 -11.99
CA ILE A 176 20.53 11.26 -12.78
C ILE A 176 20.12 11.30 -14.25
N PHE A 177 19.13 12.11 -14.61
CA PHE A 177 18.57 12.23 -15.97
C PHE A 177 19.13 13.39 -16.78
N ARG A 178 19.95 14.24 -16.16
CA ARG A 178 20.45 15.44 -16.80
C ARG A 178 21.16 15.13 -18.12
N ASP A 179 20.69 15.80 -19.20
CA ASP A 179 21.19 15.69 -20.57
C ASP A 179 21.13 14.27 -21.18
N LYS A 180 20.31 13.38 -20.64
CA LYS A 180 20.16 11.98 -21.07
C LYS A 180 18.85 11.73 -21.81
N ASN A 181 18.83 10.67 -22.62
CA ASN A 181 17.63 10.11 -23.18
C ASN A 181 17.08 9.06 -22.20
N VAL A 182 15.87 9.26 -21.70
CA VAL A 182 15.32 8.50 -20.60
C VAL A 182 14.03 7.79 -21.01
N VAL A 183 13.92 6.51 -20.73
CA VAL A 183 12.67 5.74 -20.84
C VAL A 183 12.12 5.48 -19.45
N ILE A 184 10.89 5.92 -19.21
CA ILE A 184 10.11 5.57 -18.02
C ILE A 184 9.09 4.52 -18.41
N LEU A 185 9.21 3.30 -17.88
CA LEU A 185 8.34 2.17 -18.20
C LEU A 185 7.26 1.98 -17.15
N GLY A 186 6.04 2.29 -17.49
CA GLY A 186 4.86 2.09 -16.64
C GLY A 186 3.81 3.18 -16.79
N MET A 187 2.61 2.94 -16.21
CA MET A 187 1.48 3.87 -16.23
C MET A 187 0.92 4.15 -14.83
N GLY A 188 1.64 3.80 -13.77
CA GLY A 188 1.26 4.10 -12.39
C GLY A 188 1.73 5.48 -11.93
N ASN A 189 1.35 5.85 -10.70
CA ASN A 189 1.68 7.17 -10.12
C ASN A 189 3.19 7.48 -10.16
N SER A 190 4.04 6.52 -9.79
CA SER A 190 5.51 6.69 -9.84
C SER A 190 6.00 6.99 -11.26
N ALA A 191 5.45 6.32 -12.28
CA ALA A 191 5.82 6.58 -13.67
C ALA A 191 5.48 8.01 -14.09
N MET A 192 4.30 8.50 -13.69
CA MET A 192 3.88 9.87 -14.03
C MET A 192 4.73 10.92 -13.36
N ASP A 193 5.02 10.75 -12.08
CA ASP A 193 5.84 11.70 -11.32
C ASP A 193 7.28 11.72 -11.86
N ILE A 194 7.91 10.54 -12.02
CA ILE A 194 9.29 10.42 -12.49
C ILE A 194 9.42 10.92 -13.94
N ALA A 195 8.45 10.62 -14.82
CA ALA A 195 8.45 11.16 -16.19
C ALA A 195 8.35 12.69 -16.21
N CYS A 196 7.49 13.28 -15.36
CA CYS A 196 7.42 14.73 -15.20
C CYS A 196 8.74 15.33 -14.72
N GLU A 197 9.38 14.73 -13.73
CA GLU A 197 10.66 15.19 -13.20
C GLU A 197 11.81 15.00 -14.23
N ALA A 198 11.84 13.87 -14.93
CA ALA A 198 12.80 13.61 -15.99
C ALA A 198 12.70 14.69 -17.10
N SER A 199 11.47 15.03 -17.50
CA SER A 199 11.24 16.03 -18.56
C SER A 199 11.73 17.45 -18.25
N GLU A 200 12.12 17.72 -17.00
CA GLU A 200 12.68 19.03 -16.60
C GLU A 200 14.17 19.16 -16.92
N VAL A 201 14.91 18.04 -16.99
CA VAL A 201 16.39 18.04 -17.09
C VAL A 201 16.93 17.10 -18.16
N ALA A 202 16.15 16.12 -18.61
CA ALA A 202 16.57 15.15 -19.62
C ALA A 202 16.63 15.79 -21.01
N LYS A 203 17.48 15.25 -21.89
CA LYS A 203 17.53 15.60 -23.31
C LYS A 203 16.27 15.15 -24.03
N ARG A 204 15.78 13.93 -23.72
CA ARG A 204 14.52 13.38 -24.19
C ARG A 204 13.90 12.51 -23.10
N THR A 205 12.59 12.55 -22.97
CA THR A 205 11.85 11.68 -22.05
C THR A 205 10.80 10.90 -22.81
N TYR A 206 10.88 9.57 -22.74
CA TYR A 206 9.92 8.64 -23.31
C TYR A 206 9.11 8.01 -22.19
N LEU A 207 7.78 8.03 -22.32
CA LEU A 207 6.87 7.31 -21.43
C LEU A 207 6.36 6.06 -22.15
N ALA A 208 6.88 4.89 -21.76
CA ALA A 208 6.58 3.63 -22.40
C ALA A 208 5.56 2.82 -21.58
N ALA A 209 4.57 2.22 -22.25
CA ALA A 209 3.55 1.44 -21.56
C ALA A 209 3.00 0.30 -22.42
N ARG A 210 2.73 -0.84 -21.73
CA ARG A 210 2.06 -1.99 -22.35
C ARG A 210 0.54 -1.79 -22.51
N ARG A 211 -0.07 -1.08 -21.56
CA ARG A 211 -1.53 -0.85 -21.48
C ARG A 211 -1.81 0.59 -21.08
N GLY A 212 -2.91 1.13 -21.57
CA GLY A 212 -3.40 2.43 -21.15
C GLY A 212 -3.97 2.42 -19.72
N ALA A 213 -3.98 3.59 -19.09
CA ALA A 213 -4.62 3.82 -17.81
C ALA A 213 -5.41 5.13 -17.84
N TYR A 214 -6.45 5.23 -17.02
CA TYR A 214 -7.10 6.51 -16.78
C TYR A 214 -6.19 7.40 -15.93
N ILE A 215 -5.82 8.55 -16.48
CA ILE A 215 -5.09 9.58 -15.75
C ILE A 215 -6.10 10.62 -15.28
N ILE A 216 -6.12 10.85 -13.98
CA ILE A 216 -7.07 11.77 -13.35
C ILE A 216 -6.33 12.89 -12.63
N PRO A 217 -6.79 14.14 -12.75
CA PRO A 217 -6.21 15.26 -12.02
C PRO A 217 -6.56 15.17 -10.54
N LYS A 218 -5.71 15.76 -9.69
CA LYS A 218 -5.96 15.87 -8.23
C LYS A 218 -7.18 16.74 -7.90
N TYR A 219 -7.51 17.70 -8.76
CA TYR A 219 -8.62 18.63 -8.62
C TYR A 219 -9.58 18.53 -9.79
N ILE A 220 -10.89 18.50 -9.51
CA ILE A 220 -11.95 18.66 -10.49
C ILE A 220 -12.96 19.67 -9.91
N PHE A 221 -13.40 20.62 -10.73
CA PHE A 221 -14.33 21.69 -10.32
C PHE A 221 -13.89 22.45 -9.05
N GLY A 222 -12.57 22.70 -8.91
CA GLY A 222 -12.00 23.47 -7.79
C GLY A 222 -11.97 22.72 -6.45
N LYS A 223 -12.23 21.39 -6.43
CA LYS A 223 -12.18 20.56 -5.22
C LYS A 223 -11.27 19.34 -5.44
N PRO A 224 -10.59 18.86 -4.38
CA PRO A 224 -9.91 17.58 -4.43
C PRO A 224 -10.86 16.46 -4.86
N LEU A 225 -10.43 15.64 -5.80
CA LEU A 225 -11.28 14.58 -6.36
C LEU A 225 -11.81 13.60 -5.29
N ASP A 226 -10.97 13.23 -4.36
CA ASP A 226 -11.29 12.31 -3.28
C ASP A 226 -12.31 12.86 -2.26
N GLN A 227 -12.54 14.17 -2.25
CA GLN A 227 -13.59 14.81 -1.46
C GLN A 227 -14.94 14.91 -2.20
N ILE A 228 -14.93 14.80 -3.55
CA ILE A 228 -16.16 14.85 -4.35
C ILE A 228 -16.86 13.48 -4.37
N VAL A 229 -16.10 12.39 -4.25
CA VAL A 229 -16.54 11.01 -4.56
C VAL A 229 -17.29 10.32 -3.41
N THR A 230 -17.67 11.00 -2.37
CA THR A 230 -18.37 10.43 -1.19
C THR A 230 -19.83 10.04 -1.46
N THR A 231 -20.13 9.31 -2.53
CA THR A 231 -21.51 8.94 -2.88
C THR A 231 -21.72 7.42 -2.81
N ALA A 232 -21.46 6.82 -1.66
CA ALA A 232 -21.69 5.39 -1.39
C ALA A 232 -23.17 4.93 -1.58
N LYS A 233 -24.10 5.84 -1.81
CA LYS A 233 -25.52 5.53 -2.01
C LYS A 233 -25.91 5.26 -3.46
N ILE A 234 -25.05 5.57 -4.44
CA ILE A 234 -25.34 5.36 -5.87
C ILE A 234 -24.77 4.00 -6.30
N PRO A 235 -25.56 3.12 -6.94
CA PRO A 235 -25.07 1.84 -7.46
C PRO A 235 -23.85 2.03 -8.38
N TRP A 236 -22.86 1.15 -8.20
CA TRP A 236 -21.57 1.25 -8.90
C TRP A 236 -21.67 1.46 -10.41
N PRO A 237 -22.52 0.73 -11.18
CA PRO A 237 -22.59 0.91 -12.64
C PRO A 237 -23.03 2.32 -13.06
N VAL A 238 -23.89 2.97 -12.27
CA VAL A 238 -24.34 4.34 -12.51
C VAL A 238 -23.23 5.33 -12.18
N ARG A 239 -22.59 5.15 -11.01
CA ARG A 239 -21.47 5.95 -10.56
C ARG A 239 -20.29 5.86 -11.56
N GLN A 240 -19.98 4.67 -12.04
CA GLN A 240 -18.92 4.44 -13.03
C GLN A 240 -19.17 5.24 -14.33
N ARG A 241 -20.38 5.17 -14.90
CA ARG A 241 -20.75 5.92 -16.11
C ARG A 241 -20.68 7.43 -15.91
N LEU A 242 -21.16 7.90 -14.75
CA LEU A 242 -21.10 9.32 -14.42
C LEU A 242 -19.65 9.82 -14.33
N PHE A 243 -18.75 9.02 -13.72
CA PHE A 243 -17.33 9.34 -13.67
C PHE A 243 -16.68 9.34 -15.03
N GLU A 244 -16.92 8.33 -15.85
CA GLU A 244 -16.37 8.26 -17.22
C GLU A 244 -16.80 9.49 -18.02
N TRP A 245 -18.06 9.88 -17.91
CA TRP A 245 -18.59 11.07 -18.59
C TRP A 245 -17.95 12.35 -18.06
N THR A 246 -17.86 12.51 -16.75
CA THR A 246 -17.19 13.65 -16.11
C THR A 246 -15.74 13.78 -16.51
N LEU A 247 -14.99 12.68 -16.50
CA LEU A 247 -13.59 12.67 -16.93
C LEU A 247 -13.45 13.01 -18.42
N ARG A 248 -14.33 12.48 -19.24
CA ARG A 248 -14.32 12.80 -20.68
C ARG A 248 -14.58 14.28 -20.97
N LEU A 249 -15.43 14.94 -20.17
CA LEU A 249 -15.67 16.38 -20.29
C LEU A 249 -14.53 17.22 -19.72
N ALA A 250 -13.98 16.81 -18.58
CA ALA A 250 -12.99 17.61 -17.85
C ALA A 250 -11.54 17.40 -18.34
N VAL A 251 -11.25 16.20 -18.88
CA VAL A 251 -9.88 15.78 -19.25
C VAL A 251 -9.77 15.42 -20.73
N GLY A 252 -10.83 14.88 -21.36
CA GLY A 252 -10.77 14.34 -22.71
C GLY A 252 -10.48 12.83 -22.73
N ARG A 253 -10.00 12.32 -23.86
CA ARG A 253 -9.57 10.94 -24.03
C ARG A 253 -8.07 10.83 -23.85
N MET A 254 -7.59 9.71 -23.38
CA MET A 254 -6.15 9.48 -23.23
C MET A 254 -5.43 9.47 -24.59
N GLU A 255 -6.10 9.00 -25.62
CA GLU A 255 -5.59 8.99 -27.01
C GLU A 255 -5.35 10.41 -27.55
N ASP A 256 -6.07 11.43 -27.08
CA ASP A 256 -5.90 12.81 -27.48
C ASP A 256 -4.54 13.37 -27.00
N TYR A 257 -3.90 12.72 -26.01
CA TYR A 257 -2.55 13.01 -25.50
C TYR A 257 -1.48 12.06 -26.04
N GLY A 258 -1.81 11.22 -27.03
CA GLY A 258 -0.91 10.20 -27.60
C GLY A 258 -0.69 8.97 -26.71
N LEU A 259 -1.44 8.84 -25.62
CA LEU A 259 -1.37 7.69 -24.73
C LEU A 259 -2.21 6.51 -25.25
N PRO A 260 -1.86 5.26 -24.90
CA PRO A 260 -2.69 4.11 -25.22
C PRO A 260 -4.09 4.25 -24.61
N LYS A 261 -5.11 3.84 -25.37
CA LYS A 261 -6.46 3.74 -24.86
C LYS A 261 -6.51 2.77 -23.67
N PRO A 262 -7.16 3.13 -22.54
CA PRO A 262 -7.42 2.17 -21.48
C PRO A 262 -8.22 0.97 -22.01
N ASP A 263 -7.76 -0.24 -21.70
CA ASP A 263 -8.39 -1.51 -22.09
C ASP A 263 -9.47 -1.98 -21.09
N HIS A 264 -9.85 -1.11 -20.17
CA HIS A 264 -10.79 -1.34 -19.09
C HIS A 264 -11.64 -0.09 -18.84
N ARG A 265 -12.74 -0.25 -18.11
CA ARG A 265 -13.57 0.86 -17.70
C ARG A 265 -13.02 1.56 -16.45
N PHE A 266 -13.43 2.79 -16.21
CA PHE A 266 -13.04 3.54 -15.03
C PHE A 266 -13.34 2.77 -13.73
N GLY A 267 -12.35 2.67 -12.84
CA GLY A 267 -12.47 1.98 -11.55
C GLY A 267 -12.41 0.44 -11.62
N GLU A 268 -12.14 -0.14 -12.80
CA GLU A 268 -11.81 -1.56 -12.97
C GLU A 268 -10.29 -1.82 -12.82
N ALA A 269 -9.50 -0.76 -12.80
CA ALA A 269 -8.10 -0.76 -12.42
C ALA A 269 -7.84 0.42 -11.47
N HIS A 270 -6.71 0.39 -10.77
CA HIS A 270 -6.32 1.52 -9.93
C HIS A 270 -6.02 2.73 -10.83
N PRO A 271 -6.74 3.86 -10.68
CA PRO A 271 -6.53 5.02 -11.52
C PRO A 271 -5.17 5.65 -11.21
N THR A 272 -4.58 6.28 -12.23
CA THR A 272 -3.33 7.02 -12.07
C THR A 272 -3.66 8.49 -11.81
N ILE A 273 -3.16 9.02 -10.70
CA ILE A 273 -3.41 10.41 -10.30
C ILE A 273 -2.21 11.25 -10.68
N SER A 274 -2.40 12.17 -11.62
CA SER A 274 -1.37 13.14 -12.00
C SER A 274 -2.01 14.41 -12.55
N GLY A 275 -1.64 15.55 -11.98
CA GLY A 275 -2.06 16.86 -12.49
C GLY A 275 -1.11 17.44 -13.54
N ARG A 276 0.09 16.87 -13.73
CA ARG A 276 1.18 17.46 -14.51
C ARG A 276 1.47 16.73 -15.82
N ILE A 277 1.23 15.42 -15.89
CA ILE A 277 1.67 14.59 -17.02
C ILE A 277 0.99 14.99 -18.33
N LEU A 278 -0.31 15.29 -18.30
CA LEU A 278 -1.07 15.64 -19.50
C LEU A 278 -0.55 16.96 -20.12
N ASP A 279 -0.23 17.93 -19.28
CA ASP A 279 0.41 19.19 -19.71
C ASP A 279 1.77 18.92 -20.40
N ARG A 280 2.61 18.07 -19.81
CA ARG A 280 3.92 17.71 -20.36
C ARG A 280 3.82 16.96 -21.70
N LEU A 281 2.81 16.12 -21.85
CA LEU A 281 2.53 15.41 -23.10
C LEU A 281 2.07 16.36 -24.20
N THR A 282 1.20 17.33 -23.89
CA THR A 282 0.71 18.32 -24.87
C THR A 282 1.78 19.29 -25.33
N HIS A 283 2.77 19.60 -24.48
CA HIS A 283 3.94 20.39 -24.85
C HIS A 283 5.02 19.58 -25.60
N GLY A 284 4.83 18.24 -25.76
CA GLY A 284 5.78 17.39 -26.46
C GLY A 284 7.11 17.17 -25.74
N VAL A 285 7.22 17.58 -24.46
CA VAL A 285 8.44 17.36 -23.65
C VAL A 285 8.53 15.94 -23.12
N ILE A 286 7.43 15.17 -23.17
CA ILE A 286 7.37 13.74 -22.96
C ILE A 286 6.76 13.11 -24.20
N THR A 287 7.44 12.10 -24.77
CA THR A 287 6.97 11.36 -25.93
C THR A 287 6.39 10.02 -25.50
N PRO A 288 5.10 9.77 -25.72
CA PRO A 288 4.51 8.46 -25.49
C PRO A 288 5.09 7.41 -26.42
N LYS A 289 5.36 6.20 -25.89
CA LYS A 289 5.81 5.03 -26.65
C LYS A 289 5.00 3.79 -26.23
N PRO A 290 4.80 2.83 -27.11
CA PRO A 290 4.30 1.52 -26.71
C PRO A 290 5.34 0.78 -25.85
N ASN A 291 5.03 -0.46 -25.46
CA ASN A 291 5.96 -1.26 -24.65
C ASN A 291 7.32 -1.43 -25.33
N ILE A 292 8.36 -1.63 -24.52
CA ILE A 292 9.67 -2.10 -25.00
C ILE A 292 9.48 -3.48 -25.64
N ALA A 293 10.08 -3.68 -26.83
CA ALA A 293 10.10 -4.94 -27.54
C ALA A 293 11.48 -5.62 -27.41
N GLU A 294 12.57 -4.85 -27.52
CA GLU A 294 13.93 -5.38 -27.52
C GLU A 294 14.94 -4.31 -27.05
N LEU A 295 16.00 -4.76 -26.39
CA LEU A 295 17.13 -3.95 -25.94
C LEU A 295 18.28 -4.15 -26.92
N LEU A 296 18.87 -3.06 -27.43
CA LEU A 296 19.85 -3.06 -28.53
C LEU A 296 21.12 -2.28 -28.13
N GLY A 297 21.75 -2.63 -27.00
CA GLY A 297 22.90 -1.90 -26.48
C GLY A 297 22.49 -0.50 -26.01
N ASN A 298 22.89 0.54 -26.72
CA ASN A 298 22.54 1.94 -26.40
C ASN A 298 21.17 2.39 -26.98
N GLN A 299 20.42 1.48 -27.56
CA GLN A 299 19.12 1.76 -28.18
C GLN A 299 18.04 0.84 -27.62
N VAL A 300 16.80 1.29 -27.76
CA VAL A 300 15.61 0.50 -27.40
C VAL A 300 14.66 0.46 -28.59
N ARG A 301 14.24 -0.74 -28.98
CA ARG A 301 13.16 -0.95 -29.93
C ARG A 301 11.84 -1.06 -29.19
N PHE A 302 10.87 -0.28 -29.61
CA PHE A 302 9.51 -0.31 -29.10
C PHE A 302 8.62 -1.23 -29.95
N ALA A 303 7.44 -1.57 -29.42
CA ALA A 303 6.51 -2.51 -30.06
C ALA A 303 5.89 -2.00 -31.39
N ASP A 304 5.99 -0.71 -31.69
CA ASP A 304 5.64 -0.10 -32.98
C ASP A 304 6.77 -0.18 -34.02
N GLY A 305 7.89 -0.80 -33.67
CA GLY A 305 9.08 -0.92 -34.50
C GLY A 305 10.02 0.30 -34.45
N SER A 306 9.64 1.39 -33.80
CA SER A 306 10.54 2.55 -33.62
C SER A 306 11.74 2.19 -32.76
N VAL A 307 12.90 2.76 -33.10
CA VAL A 307 14.17 2.58 -32.38
C VAL A 307 14.66 3.95 -31.92
N GLU A 308 14.98 4.08 -30.64
CA GLU A 308 15.47 5.31 -30.04
C GLU A 308 16.79 5.10 -29.29
N ASP A 309 17.66 6.11 -29.31
CA ASP A 309 18.83 6.14 -28.43
C ASP A 309 18.36 6.35 -26.99
N VAL A 310 18.88 5.57 -26.07
CA VAL A 310 18.47 5.58 -24.65
C VAL A 310 19.67 5.42 -23.77
N ASP A 311 19.78 6.27 -22.75
CA ASP A 311 20.84 6.24 -21.75
C ASP A 311 20.37 5.62 -20.42
N VAL A 312 19.05 5.79 -20.11
CA VAL A 312 18.48 5.36 -18.82
C VAL A 312 17.11 4.71 -19.03
N ILE A 313 16.88 3.57 -18.39
CA ILE A 313 15.57 2.93 -18.29
C ILE A 313 15.15 2.88 -16.82
N VAL A 314 13.97 3.45 -16.49
CA VAL A 314 13.37 3.38 -15.16
C VAL A 314 12.17 2.45 -15.19
N TYR A 315 12.25 1.35 -14.46
CA TYR A 315 11.17 0.39 -14.31
C TYR A 315 10.18 0.84 -13.23
N CYS A 316 9.00 1.31 -13.62
CA CYS A 316 7.89 1.65 -12.73
C CYS A 316 6.84 0.52 -12.73
N THR A 317 7.29 -0.70 -12.52
CA THR A 317 6.55 -1.95 -12.73
C THR A 317 5.92 -2.52 -11.47
N GLY A 318 5.99 -1.76 -10.36
CA GLY A 318 5.34 -2.10 -9.08
C GLY A 318 6.17 -3.01 -8.19
N TYR A 319 5.50 -3.67 -7.25
CA TYR A 319 6.15 -4.40 -6.15
C TYR A 319 5.58 -5.80 -5.97
N LYS A 320 6.38 -6.67 -5.36
CA LYS A 320 5.96 -7.97 -4.84
C LYS A 320 5.55 -7.81 -3.38
N VAL A 321 4.60 -8.60 -2.95
CA VAL A 321 4.27 -8.76 -1.52
C VAL A 321 5.07 -9.94 -0.99
N THR A 322 5.98 -9.68 -0.08
CA THR A 322 6.87 -10.68 0.49
C THR A 322 6.98 -10.56 1.99
N PHE A 323 7.22 -11.69 2.64
CA PHE A 323 7.39 -11.83 4.08
C PHE A 323 8.68 -12.61 4.36
N PRO A 324 9.87 -11.99 4.26
CA PRO A 324 11.16 -12.69 4.31
C PRO A 324 11.47 -13.33 5.67
N PHE A 325 10.68 -13.04 6.67
CA PHE A 325 10.78 -13.59 8.01
C PHE A 325 9.90 -14.83 8.24
N PHE A 326 9.14 -15.27 7.24
CA PHE A 326 8.38 -16.53 7.29
C PHE A 326 8.97 -17.57 6.34
N ASP A 327 8.78 -18.84 6.67
CA ASP A 327 8.91 -19.92 5.70
C ASP A 327 7.87 -19.74 4.58
N GLU A 328 8.30 -19.82 3.31
CA GLU A 328 7.43 -19.60 2.15
C GLU A 328 6.27 -20.61 2.06
N ASN A 329 6.48 -21.83 2.57
CA ASN A 329 5.42 -22.85 2.63
C ASN A 329 4.42 -22.62 3.76
N PHE A 330 4.78 -21.81 4.77
CA PHE A 330 3.94 -21.50 5.89
C PHE A 330 3.07 -20.26 5.64
N ILE A 331 3.69 -19.13 5.31
CA ILE A 331 3.00 -17.89 4.95
C ILE A 331 3.73 -17.19 3.82
N SER A 332 3.09 -17.10 2.65
CA SER A 332 3.57 -16.37 1.49
C SER A 332 2.40 -15.76 0.72
N ALA A 333 2.71 -14.84 -0.21
CA ALA A 333 1.74 -14.19 -1.06
C ALA A 333 2.09 -14.34 -2.54
N PRO A 334 2.04 -15.57 -3.11
CA PRO A 334 2.30 -15.77 -4.52
C PRO A 334 1.34 -14.92 -5.35
N ASP A 335 1.88 -14.28 -6.40
CA ASP A 335 1.12 -13.33 -7.23
C ASP A 335 0.47 -12.15 -6.46
N ASN A 336 1.01 -11.80 -5.29
CA ASN A 336 0.48 -10.81 -4.34
C ASN A 336 -0.89 -11.20 -3.76
N ASP A 337 -1.20 -12.47 -3.70
CA ASP A 337 -2.47 -12.98 -3.19
C ASP A 337 -2.24 -13.75 -1.89
N LEU A 338 -2.67 -13.18 -0.78
CA LEU A 338 -2.75 -13.83 0.53
C LEU A 338 -4.21 -13.85 0.95
N PRO A 339 -4.84 -15.04 1.03
CA PRO A 339 -6.23 -15.16 1.43
C PRO A 339 -6.40 -14.85 2.93
N LEU A 340 -7.06 -13.72 3.22
CA LEU A 340 -7.33 -13.21 4.56
C LEU A 340 -8.80 -12.83 4.69
N PHE A 341 -9.44 -13.22 5.77
CA PHE A 341 -10.76 -12.72 6.11
C PHE A 341 -10.69 -11.20 6.36
N ARG A 342 -11.41 -10.45 5.53
CA ARG A 342 -11.41 -8.97 5.54
C ARG A 342 -10.02 -8.36 5.52
N ARG A 343 -9.06 -8.98 4.84
CA ARG A 343 -7.67 -8.49 4.71
C ARG A 343 -6.89 -8.41 6.01
N VAL A 344 -7.34 -9.07 7.07
CA VAL A 344 -6.72 -9.00 8.40
C VAL A 344 -6.43 -10.39 8.99
N PHE A 345 -7.43 -11.27 9.03
CA PHE A 345 -7.35 -12.53 9.76
C PHE A 345 -7.07 -13.70 8.83
N LYS A 346 -6.13 -14.57 9.21
CA LYS A 346 -5.85 -15.82 8.52
C LYS A 346 -6.70 -16.93 9.17
N PRO A 347 -7.67 -17.54 8.48
CA PRO A 347 -8.66 -18.45 9.11
C PRO A 347 -8.07 -19.69 9.77
N ASP A 348 -6.91 -20.16 9.28
CA ASP A 348 -6.20 -21.36 9.77
C ASP A 348 -5.16 -21.04 10.84
N ILE A 349 -4.81 -19.77 11.08
CA ILE A 349 -3.84 -19.34 12.09
C ILE A 349 -4.44 -18.20 12.92
N PRO A 350 -5.07 -18.51 14.06
CA PRO A 350 -5.92 -17.55 14.78
C PRO A 350 -5.17 -16.39 15.46
N ASN A 351 -3.85 -16.46 15.57
CA ASN A 351 -3.01 -15.50 16.30
C ASN A 351 -1.96 -14.82 15.42
N VAL A 352 -2.21 -14.71 14.09
CA VAL A 352 -1.49 -13.85 13.19
C VAL A 352 -2.45 -12.88 12.49
N PHE A 353 -2.07 -11.62 12.40
CA PHE A 353 -2.88 -10.54 11.84
C PHE A 353 -2.07 -9.70 10.87
N PHE A 354 -2.69 -9.29 9.77
CA PHE A 354 -2.07 -8.43 8.77
C PHE A 354 -2.75 -7.06 8.77
N ILE A 355 -1.98 -6.00 8.98
CA ILE A 355 -2.51 -4.63 9.00
C ILE A 355 -1.88 -3.82 7.87
N GLY A 356 -2.73 -3.17 7.06
CA GLY A 356 -2.30 -2.40 5.91
C GLY A 356 -1.93 -3.24 4.69
N LEU A 357 -2.20 -4.55 4.69
CA LEU A 357 -2.03 -5.42 3.51
C LEU A 357 -3.26 -5.29 2.59
N LEU A 358 -3.45 -4.10 2.06
CA LEU A 358 -4.52 -3.77 1.13
C LEU A 358 -4.16 -2.56 0.28
N GLN A 359 -4.77 -2.45 -0.90
CA GLN A 359 -4.57 -1.34 -1.82
C GLN A 359 -5.90 -0.60 -2.03
N PRO A 360 -6.16 0.48 -1.28
CA PRO A 360 -7.43 1.17 -1.37
C PRO A 360 -7.52 2.09 -2.60
N LEU A 361 -8.70 2.18 -3.17
CA LEU A 361 -9.10 3.36 -3.95
C LEU A 361 -9.40 4.48 -2.95
N GLY A 362 -8.37 5.20 -2.51
CA GLY A 362 -8.43 6.23 -1.47
C GLY A 362 -7.30 6.13 -0.45
N ALA A 363 -7.59 6.51 0.80
CA ALA A 363 -6.62 6.62 1.87
C ALA A 363 -6.32 5.28 2.55
N ILE A 364 -5.05 5.02 2.84
CA ILE A 364 -4.63 3.80 3.58
C ILE A 364 -4.68 3.99 5.10
N MET A 365 -4.34 5.17 5.62
CA MET A 365 -4.14 5.38 7.06
C MET A 365 -5.41 5.11 7.90
N PRO A 366 -6.60 5.65 7.55
CA PRO A 366 -7.81 5.34 8.32
C PRO A 366 -8.24 3.87 8.24
N LEU A 367 -7.89 3.17 7.14
CA LEU A 367 -8.17 1.74 7.02
C LEU A 367 -7.29 0.91 7.95
N ALA A 368 -5.98 1.22 7.99
CA ALA A 368 -5.04 0.58 8.89
C ALA A 368 -5.40 0.83 10.36
N GLU A 369 -5.82 2.05 10.69
CA GLU A 369 -6.33 2.40 12.03
C GLU A 369 -7.54 1.53 12.40
N ALA A 370 -8.54 1.44 11.53
CA ALA A 370 -9.72 0.60 11.76
C ALA A 370 -9.38 -0.89 11.93
N GLN A 371 -8.38 -1.39 11.17
CA GLN A 371 -7.88 -2.76 11.31
C GLN A 371 -7.17 -2.96 12.65
N GLY A 372 -6.30 -2.03 13.06
CA GLY A 372 -5.58 -2.09 14.34
C GLY A 372 -6.54 -2.14 15.55
N GLN A 373 -7.53 -1.25 15.56
CA GLN A 373 -8.59 -1.25 16.58
C GLN A 373 -9.42 -2.55 16.58
N TRP A 374 -9.65 -3.12 15.40
CA TRP A 374 -10.39 -4.38 15.29
C TRP A 374 -9.61 -5.56 15.85
N VAL A 375 -8.31 -5.66 15.54
CA VAL A 375 -7.42 -6.69 16.09
C VAL A 375 -7.34 -6.57 17.62
N ALA A 376 -7.18 -5.35 18.16
CA ALA A 376 -7.16 -5.13 19.61
C ALA A 376 -8.47 -5.57 20.27
N SER A 377 -9.63 -5.26 19.69
CA SER A 377 -10.94 -5.73 20.18
C SER A 377 -11.07 -7.26 20.16
N TYR A 378 -10.51 -7.92 19.14
CA TYR A 378 -10.47 -9.39 19.07
C TYR A 378 -9.60 -9.97 20.19
N LEU A 379 -8.36 -9.50 20.31
CA LEU A 379 -7.41 -9.97 21.32
C LEU A 379 -7.93 -9.77 22.74
N LYS A 380 -8.76 -8.75 22.96
CA LYS A 380 -9.41 -8.47 24.27
C LYS A 380 -10.65 -9.31 24.53
N GLY A 381 -11.13 -10.07 23.54
CA GLY A 381 -12.36 -10.87 23.62
C GLY A 381 -13.64 -10.02 23.50
N GLU A 382 -13.55 -8.77 23.08
CA GLU A 382 -14.70 -7.88 22.85
C GLU A 382 -15.33 -8.11 21.47
N TYR A 383 -14.62 -8.76 20.57
CA TYR A 383 -15.06 -9.22 19.27
C TYR A 383 -14.75 -10.71 19.11
N ALA A 384 -15.69 -11.50 18.58
CA ALA A 384 -15.47 -12.89 18.23
C ALA A 384 -15.57 -13.09 16.71
N LEU A 385 -14.62 -13.82 16.14
CA LEU A 385 -14.63 -14.21 14.72
C LEU A 385 -15.85 -15.09 14.41
N PRO A 386 -16.37 -15.07 13.17
CA PRO A 386 -17.29 -16.10 12.72
C PRO A 386 -16.60 -17.47 12.64
N PRO A 387 -17.35 -18.57 12.54
CA PRO A 387 -16.76 -19.88 12.27
C PRO A 387 -15.90 -19.88 11.00
N ARG A 388 -14.89 -20.75 10.97
CA ARG A 388 -13.91 -20.83 9.87
C ARG A 388 -14.60 -20.96 8.50
N GLU A 389 -15.58 -21.83 8.38
CA GLU A 389 -16.31 -22.05 7.12
C GLU A 389 -17.10 -20.80 6.66
N GLU A 390 -17.54 -19.97 7.61
CA GLU A 390 -18.20 -18.71 7.29
C GLU A 390 -17.19 -17.66 6.81
N MET A 391 -16.00 -17.61 7.41
CA MET A 391 -14.90 -16.76 6.95
C MET A 391 -14.46 -17.15 5.53
N GLU A 392 -14.25 -18.43 5.27
CA GLU A 392 -13.84 -18.94 3.96
C GLU A 392 -14.88 -18.61 2.88
N ARG A 393 -16.17 -18.84 3.15
CA ARG A 393 -17.27 -18.46 2.23
C ARG A 393 -17.37 -16.94 2.00
N ASP A 394 -17.06 -16.14 3.00
CA ASP A 394 -17.04 -14.67 2.85
C ASP A 394 -15.86 -14.22 1.98
N MET A 395 -14.69 -14.82 2.18
CA MET A 395 -13.49 -14.58 1.37
C MET A 395 -13.70 -14.97 -0.09
N GLU A 396 -14.32 -16.10 -0.35
CA GLU A 396 -14.68 -16.54 -1.72
C GLU A 396 -15.64 -15.54 -2.40
N ARG A 397 -16.67 -15.09 -1.67
CA ARG A 397 -17.60 -14.07 -2.18
C ARG A 397 -16.92 -12.73 -2.45
N GLU A 398 -16.04 -12.28 -1.56
CA GLU A 398 -15.25 -11.08 -1.74
C GLU A 398 -14.34 -11.20 -2.98
N ARG A 399 -13.65 -12.32 -3.10
CA ARG A 399 -12.79 -12.63 -4.25
C ARG A 399 -13.57 -12.66 -5.56
N ALA A 400 -14.72 -13.30 -5.59
CA ALA A 400 -15.60 -13.33 -6.77
C ALA A 400 -16.06 -11.92 -7.16
N ARG A 401 -16.47 -11.09 -6.21
CA ARG A 401 -16.83 -9.68 -6.46
C ARG A 401 -15.66 -8.86 -6.99
N MET A 402 -14.48 -9.07 -6.41
CA MET A 402 -13.25 -8.40 -6.83
C MET A 402 -12.90 -8.76 -8.29
N PHE A 403 -12.92 -10.04 -8.64
CA PHE A 403 -12.63 -10.49 -10.02
C PHE A 403 -13.72 -10.13 -11.03
N ALA A 404 -14.95 -9.96 -10.59
CA ALA A 404 -16.03 -9.45 -11.44
C ALA A 404 -15.89 -7.95 -11.74
N ARG A 405 -15.23 -7.20 -10.87
CA ARG A 405 -15.07 -5.75 -10.98
C ARG A 405 -13.72 -5.32 -11.55
N TYR A 406 -12.63 -5.93 -11.09
CA TYR A 406 -11.28 -5.49 -11.43
C TYR A 406 -10.66 -6.35 -12.53
N VAL A 407 -9.84 -5.70 -13.36
CA VAL A 407 -9.01 -6.40 -14.34
C VAL A 407 -8.11 -7.41 -13.62
N LYS A 408 -8.08 -8.65 -14.10
CA LYS A 408 -7.22 -9.70 -13.55
C LYS A 408 -5.75 -9.30 -13.68
N SER A 409 -5.12 -8.94 -12.58
CA SER A 409 -3.68 -8.66 -12.51
C SER A 409 -3.15 -8.91 -11.11
N LYS A 410 -1.86 -9.22 -10.99
CA LYS A 410 -1.15 -9.39 -9.71
C LYS A 410 -1.21 -8.14 -8.81
N ARG A 411 -1.57 -6.98 -9.36
CA ARG A 411 -1.74 -5.73 -8.63
C ARG A 411 -3.10 -5.61 -7.94
N HIS A 412 -4.15 -6.22 -8.49
CA HIS A 412 -5.53 -6.01 -8.04
C HIS A 412 -6.01 -7.02 -7.02
N THR A 413 -5.19 -8.00 -6.65
CA THR A 413 -5.52 -9.04 -5.64
C THR A 413 -5.80 -8.47 -4.25
N MET A 414 -5.25 -7.28 -3.93
CA MET A 414 -5.44 -6.60 -2.64
C MET A 414 -6.33 -5.34 -2.73
N GLN A 415 -6.96 -5.11 -3.88
CA GLN A 415 -7.74 -3.90 -4.12
C GLN A 415 -9.01 -3.85 -3.26
N VAL A 416 -9.27 -2.69 -2.65
CA VAL A 416 -10.50 -2.41 -1.90
C VAL A 416 -11.03 -1.01 -2.22
N ASP A 417 -12.33 -0.84 -2.11
CA ASP A 417 -12.98 0.48 -2.11
C ASP A 417 -12.95 1.04 -0.70
N PHE A 418 -12.47 2.25 -0.51
CA PHE A 418 -12.28 2.86 0.81
C PHE A 418 -13.57 2.90 1.65
N ASP A 419 -14.63 3.52 1.13
CA ASP A 419 -15.88 3.71 1.86
C ASP A 419 -16.63 2.39 2.07
N ASP A 420 -16.65 1.52 1.05
CA ASP A 420 -17.28 0.20 1.13
C ASP A 420 -16.57 -0.70 2.15
N TYR A 421 -15.24 -0.69 2.16
CA TYR A 421 -14.45 -1.47 3.10
C TYR A 421 -14.68 -1.04 4.55
N LEU A 422 -14.65 0.27 4.85
CA LEU A 422 -14.95 0.78 6.19
C LEU A 422 -16.38 0.45 6.64
N ALA A 423 -17.36 0.55 5.74
CA ALA A 423 -18.73 0.18 6.04
C ALA A 423 -18.87 -1.32 6.35
N ASP A 424 -18.17 -2.16 5.60
CA ASP A 424 -18.16 -3.62 5.80
C ASP A 424 -17.46 -4.00 7.11
N LEU A 425 -16.29 -3.39 7.43
CA LEU A 425 -15.62 -3.58 8.72
C LEU A 425 -16.53 -3.19 9.89
N LYS A 426 -17.17 -2.03 9.81
CA LYS A 426 -18.10 -1.55 10.86
C LYS A 426 -19.28 -2.50 11.07
N ARG A 427 -19.80 -3.06 9.98
CA ARG A 427 -20.89 -4.07 10.02
C ARG A 427 -20.41 -5.36 10.65
N GLU A 428 -19.24 -5.86 10.28
CA GLU A 428 -18.68 -7.09 10.80
C GLU A 428 -18.31 -6.96 12.28
N ARG A 429 -17.71 -5.84 12.70
CA ARG A 429 -17.43 -5.58 14.12
C ARG A 429 -18.68 -5.67 14.98
N ARG A 430 -19.79 -5.05 14.58
CA ARG A 430 -21.07 -5.13 15.32
C ARG A 430 -21.58 -6.59 15.44
N LYS A 431 -21.45 -7.39 14.39
CA LYS A 431 -21.81 -8.81 14.43
C LYS A 431 -20.91 -9.58 15.38
N GLY A 432 -19.60 -9.35 15.34
CA GLY A 432 -18.62 -10.00 16.20
C GLY A 432 -18.74 -9.58 17.66
N GLU A 433 -19.07 -8.32 17.97
CA GLU A 433 -19.41 -7.86 19.32
C GLU A 433 -20.62 -8.62 19.88
N ALA A 434 -21.66 -8.83 19.06
CA ALA A 434 -22.82 -9.62 19.45
C ALA A 434 -22.48 -11.10 19.66
N ARG A 435 -21.55 -11.68 18.88
CA ARG A 435 -21.02 -13.05 19.09
C ARG A 435 -20.23 -13.13 20.38
N ALA A 436 -19.29 -12.22 20.62
CA ALA A 436 -18.48 -12.15 21.83
C ALA A 436 -19.34 -12.06 23.10
N ARG A 437 -20.38 -11.22 23.08
CA ARG A 437 -21.35 -11.11 24.19
C ARG A 437 -22.03 -12.46 24.48
N ARG A 438 -22.47 -13.17 23.45
CA ARG A 438 -23.10 -14.51 23.62
C ARG A 438 -22.13 -15.56 24.15
N GLN A 439 -20.83 -15.41 23.85
CA GLN A 439 -19.76 -16.30 24.34
C GLN A 439 -19.17 -15.86 25.69
N GLY A 440 -19.74 -14.86 26.35
CA GLY A 440 -19.29 -14.37 27.65
C GLY A 440 -17.92 -13.67 27.61
N TYR A 441 -17.57 -13.04 26.46
CA TYR A 441 -16.31 -12.32 26.27
C TYR A 441 -15.06 -13.16 26.53
N THR A 442 -15.05 -14.40 26.09
CA THR A 442 -13.89 -15.29 26.22
C THR A 442 -12.68 -14.77 25.44
N LEU A 443 -11.48 -14.86 26.03
CA LEU A 443 -10.24 -14.52 25.33
C LEU A 443 -9.99 -15.54 24.21
N PRO A 444 -9.82 -15.10 22.96
CA PRO A 444 -9.55 -16.02 21.85
C PRO A 444 -8.13 -16.60 21.93
N ILE A 445 -7.21 -15.84 22.54
CA ILE A 445 -5.80 -16.20 22.71
C ILE A 445 -5.45 -15.95 24.17
N PRO A 446 -5.25 -17.00 24.99
CA PRO A 446 -4.80 -16.86 26.37
C PRO A 446 -3.33 -16.45 26.41
N ARG A 447 -2.91 -15.75 27.47
CA ARG A 447 -1.50 -15.50 27.73
C ARG A 447 -0.80 -16.78 28.11
N GLN A 448 0.29 -17.12 27.43
CA GLN A 448 1.11 -18.31 27.68
C GLN A 448 2.57 -17.93 27.98
N VAL A 449 3.01 -16.76 27.50
CA VAL A 449 4.37 -16.26 27.68
C VAL A 449 4.45 -15.22 28.78
N PRO A 450 5.58 -15.11 29.48
CA PRO A 450 5.76 -14.17 30.57
C PRO A 450 5.73 -12.69 30.15
#